data_8f30b879791c84ebfc0ea0346511b698
#
_entry.id   8f30b879791c84ebfc0ea0346511b698
#
_cell.length_a   1.000
_cell.length_b   1.000
_cell.length_c   1.000
_cell.angle_alpha   90.00
_cell.angle_beta   90.00
_cell.angle_gamma   90.00
#
_symmetry.space_group_name_H-M   'P 1'
#
loop_
_entity.id
_entity.type
_entity.pdbx_description
1 polymer ?
#
loop_
_entity_poly.entity_id
_entity_poly.type
_entity_poly.pdbx_seq_one_letter_code
_entity_poly.pdbx_strand_id
1 'polypeptide(L)'
;SWLVDYLVTTIGLSPDEIDCDAPLNDLAVGSADAVVMIGELSELLGRQLSPVDLWQYPTVNALATYLTGGEVEPIALPDLTDGRGAIGEREPIAVIGLGCRYPGGIQGPDALWEFLVEGNCGIGTVPPGRWDRFQDGSAEDSAALATTTRWGGFLDDVAAFDAEFFEIPAGEADKMDPQQRLLLEVTQEALDNAGIPADSLAETRTGVFAGACSAEYWPIATADLTAVDAWSGTGGALSIIANRLSYFFD
;
A
#
# COMPACT_ATOMS: atom_id res chain seq x y z
N SER A 1 18.08 -12.44 -25.96
CA SER A 1 16.61 -12.35 -26.12
C SER A 1 16.14 -11.01 -25.56
N TRP A 2 14.99 -10.52 -26.02
CA TRP A 2 14.44 -9.25 -25.56
C TRP A 2 14.36 -9.18 -24.01
N LEU A 3 13.93 -10.26 -23.35
CA LEU A 3 13.87 -10.32 -21.88
C LEU A 3 15.24 -10.13 -21.22
N VAL A 4 16.28 -10.77 -21.73
CA VAL A 4 17.65 -10.58 -21.22
C VAL A 4 18.15 -9.17 -21.50
N ASP A 5 17.87 -8.65 -22.71
CA ASP A 5 18.26 -7.28 -23.08
C ASP A 5 17.57 -6.25 -22.18
N TYR A 6 16.30 -6.47 -21.82
CA TYR A 6 15.56 -5.63 -20.87
C TYR A 6 16.21 -5.65 -19.47
N LEU A 7 16.55 -6.83 -18.95
CA LEU A 7 17.22 -6.97 -17.65
C LEU A 7 18.57 -6.25 -17.62
N VAL A 8 19.31 -6.27 -18.71
CA VAL A 8 20.60 -5.57 -18.83
C VAL A 8 20.40 -4.06 -18.96
N THR A 9 19.49 -3.61 -19.84
CA THR A 9 19.40 -2.19 -20.22
C THR A 9 18.52 -1.39 -19.27
N THR A 10 17.47 -1.97 -18.74
CA THR A 10 16.46 -1.29 -17.93
C THR A 10 16.66 -1.54 -16.43
N ILE A 11 16.88 -2.80 -16.05
CA ILE A 11 17.12 -3.16 -14.65
C ILE A 11 18.59 -2.92 -14.24
N GLY A 12 19.53 -2.98 -15.21
CA GLY A 12 20.95 -2.68 -14.99
C GLY A 12 21.80 -3.85 -14.51
N LEU A 13 21.33 -5.08 -14.72
CA LEU A 13 22.10 -6.30 -14.40
C LEU A 13 23.22 -6.53 -15.40
N SER A 14 24.35 -7.07 -14.93
CA SER A 14 25.37 -7.59 -15.84
C SER A 14 24.94 -8.95 -16.43
N PRO A 15 25.30 -9.26 -17.68
CA PRO A 15 24.90 -10.52 -18.31
C PRO A 15 25.28 -11.78 -17.52
N ASP A 16 26.37 -11.71 -16.75
CA ASP A 16 26.88 -12.84 -15.94
C ASP A 16 26.06 -13.04 -14.63
N GLU A 17 25.23 -12.07 -14.26
CA GLU A 17 24.34 -12.15 -13.08
C GLU A 17 22.96 -12.70 -13.44
N ILE A 18 22.65 -12.85 -14.72
CA ILE A 18 21.33 -13.30 -15.17
C ILE A 18 21.29 -14.82 -15.27
N ASP A 19 20.73 -15.45 -14.24
CA ASP A 19 20.29 -16.84 -14.32
C ASP A 19 18.86 -16.88 -14.88
N CYS A 20 18.72 -17.39 -16.11
CA CYS A 20 17.42 -17.45 -16.80
C CYS A 20 16.41 -18.41 -16.17
N ASP A 21 16.84 -19.27 -15.25
CA ASP A 21 15.99 -20.19 -14.50
C ASP A 21 15.70 -19.70 -13.07
N ALA A 22 16.32 -18.59 -12.65
CA ALA A 22 16.00 -17.93 -11.40
C ALA A 22 14.67 -17.14 -11.51
N PRO A 23 13.90 -17.03 -10.42
CA PRO A 23 12.72 -16.19 -10.38
C PRO A 23 13.05 -14.72 -10.70
N LEU A 24 12.19 -14.03 -11.46
CA LEU A 24 12.37 -12.63 -11.83
C LEU A 24 12.51 -11.70 -10.62
N ASN A 25 11.90 -12.04 -9.48
CA ASN A 25 12.08 -11.31 -8.23
C ASN A 25 13.53 -11.37 -7.72
N ASP A 26 14.21 -12.50 -7.91
CA ASP A 26 15.61 -12.66 -7.51
C ASP A 26 16.56 -11.92 -8.47
N LEU A 27 16.06 -11.57 -9.67
CA LEU A 27 16.72 -10.73 -10.66
C LEU A 27 16.33 -9.25 -10.53
N ALA A 28 15.95 -8.81 -9.34
CA ALA A 28 15.59 -7.43 -9.00
C ALA A 28 14.42 -6.83 -9.80
N VAL A 29 13.58 -7.65 -10.44
CA VAL A 29 12.36 -7.19 -11.11
C VAL A 29 11.27 -6.98 -10.07
N GLY A 30 11.05 -5.73 -9.68
CA GLY A 30 9.98 -5.35 -8.75
C GLY A 30 8.61 -5.29 -9.42
N SER A 31 7.56 -5.07 -8.62
CA SER A 31 6.17 -4.99 -9.12
C SER A 31 5.97 -3.87 -10.15
N ALA A 32 6.65 -2.74 -9.99
CA ALA A 32 6.59 -1.64 -10.93
C ALA A 32 7.24 -2.01 -12.28
N ASP A 33 8.42 -2.63 -12.21
CA ASP A 33 9.16 -3.07 -13.39
C ASP A 33 8.38 -4.16 -14.15
N ALA A 34 7.72 -5.05 -13.42
CA ALA A 34 6.85 -6.08 -13.97
C ALA A 34 5.71 -5.50 -14.81
N VAL A 35 5.06 -4.43 -14.33
CA VAL A 35 3.98 -3.76 -15.08
C VAL A 35 4.52 -3.10 -16.35
N VAL A 36 5.67 -2.42 -16.27
CA VAL A 36 6.32 -1.79 -17.44
C VAL A 36 6.72 -2.86 -18.45
N MET A 37 7.39 -3.92 -18.00
CA MET A 37 7.85 -5.02 -18.85
C MET A 37 6.67 -5.71 -19.58
N ILE A 38 5.55 -5.95 -18.91
CA ILE A 38 4.34 -6.51 -19.54
C ILE A 38 3.75 -5.54 -20.56
N GLY A 39 3.76 -4.24 -20.29
CA GLY A 39 3.31 -3.22 -21.25
C GLY A 39 4.12 -3.27 -22.54
N GLU A 40 5.46 -3.22 -22.43
CA GLU A 40 6.37 -3.27 -23.59
C GLU A 40 6.29 -4.61 -24.35
N LEU A 41 6.17 -5.73 -23.61
CA LEU A 41 5.96 -7.06 -24.24
C LEU A 41 4.63 -7.14 -24.99
N SER A 42 3.58 -6.53 -24.44
CA SER A 42 2.27 -6.50 -25.09
C SER A 42 2.32 -5.74 -26.42
N GLU A 43 3.01 -4.61 -26.45
CA GLU A 43 3.25 -3.83 -27.68
C GLU A 43 4.10 -4.60 -28.68
N LEU A 44 5.21 -5.18 -28.23
CA LEU A 44 6.12 -5.95 -29.07
C LEU A 44 5.42 -7.14 -29.75
N LEU A 45 4.57 -7.84 -29.02
CA LEU A 45 3.90 -9.05 -29.50
C LEU A 45 2.55 -8.77 -30.18
N GLY A 46 2.06 -7.52 -30.14
CA GLY A 46 0.76 -7.14 -30.67
C GLY A 46 -0.41 -7.86 -30.02
N ARG A 47 -0.26 -8.32 -28.76
CA ARG A 47 -1.30 -8.96 -27.96
C ARG A 47 -1.27 -8.47 -26.53
N GLN A 48 -2.43 -8.39 -25.89
CA GLN A 48 -2.53 -7.97 -24.51
C GLN A 48 -2.05 -9.10 -23.59
N LEU A 49 -1.04 -8.81 -22.76
CA LEU A 49 -0.55 -9.67 -21.69
C LEU A 49 -1.08 -9.17 -20.35
N SER A 50 -1.17 -10.08 -19.38
CA SER A 50 -1.56 -9.74 -18.02
C SER A 50 -0.35 -9.76 -17.08
N PRO A 51 -0.26 -8.87 -16.07
CA PRO A 51 0.72 -9.03 -15.01
C PRO A 51 0.69 -10.40 -14.32
N VAL A 52 -0.45 -11.08 -14.35
CA VAL A 52 -0.60 -12.46 -13.85
C VAL A 52 0.27 -13.46 -14.61
N ASP A 53 0.54 -13.22 -15.90
CA ASP A 53 1.40 -14.08 -16.71
C ASP A 53 2.82 -14.17 -16.14
N LEU A 54 3.34 -13.08 -15.55
CA LEU A 54 4.65 -13.10 -14.87
C LEU A 54 4.68 -13.95 -13.60
N TRP A 55 3.56 -14.02 -12.89
CA TRP A 55 3.45 -14.87 -11.70
C TRP A 55 3.31 -16.36 -12.07
N GLN A 56 2.66 -16.65 -13.19
CA GLN A 56 2.49 -18.01 -13.67
C GLN A 56 3.77 -18.54 -14.32
N TYR A 57 4.56 -17.66 -14.95
CA TYR A 57 5.81 -17.98 -15.63
C TYR A 57 6.96 -17.12 -15.08
N PRO A 58 7.38 -17.37 -13.82
CA PRO A 58 8.18 -16.41 -13.06
C PRO A 58 9.67 -16.38 -13.44
N THR A 59 10.13 -17.16 -14.42
CA THR A 59 11.52 -17.17 -14.88
C THR A 59 11.64 -16.70 -16.32
N VAL A 60 12.81 -16.20 -16.71
CA VAL A 60 13.05 -15.75 -18.08
C VAL A 60 12.77 -16.87 -19.10
N ASN A 61 13.19 -18.11 -18.80
CA ASN A 61 12.99 -19.26 -19.68
C ASN A 61 11.53 -19.69 -19.76
N ALA A 62 10.81 -19.74 -18.63
CA ALA A 62 9.39 -20.11 -18.61
C ALA A 62 8.55 -19.06 -19.35
N LEU A 63 8.79 -17.78 -19.08
CA LEU A 63 8.08 -16.68 -19.73
C LEU A 63 8.35 -16.66 -21.23
N ALA A 64 9.61 -16.81 -21.67
CA ALA A 64 9.97 -16.85 -23.08
C ALA A 64 9.30 -18.03 -23.79
N THR A 65 9.24 -19.20 -23.17
CA THR A 65 8.57 -20.40 -23.72
C THR A 65 7.08 -20.16 -23.88
N TYR A 66 6.41 -19.62 -22.85
CA TYR A 66 4.99 -19.24 -22.91
C TYR A 66 4.71 -18.22 -24.03
N LEU A 67 5.51 -17.16 -24.11
CA LEU A 67 5.32 -16.09 -25.09
C LEU A 67 5.52 -16.55 -26.54
N THR A 68 6.36 -17.56 -26.76
CA THR A 68 6.63 -18.15 -28.09
C THR A 68 5.69 -19.30 -28.43
N GLY A 69 4.73 -19.64 -27.59
CA GLY A 69 3.74 -20.70 -27.81
C GLY A 69 4.29 -22.13 -27.56
N GLY A 70 5.36 -22.23 -26.78
CA GLY A 70 5.88 -23.52 -26.31
C GLY A 70 5.04 -24.09 -25.16
N GLU A 71 5.14 -25.39 -24.95
CA GLU A 71 4.52 -26.05 -23.79
C GLU A 71 5.36 -25.80 -22.53
N VAL A 72 4.80 -25.08 -21.59
CA VAL A 72 5.32 -24.85 -20.24
C VAL A 72 4.16 -24.87 -19.27
N GLU A 73 4.26 -25.69 -18.23
CA GLU A 73 3.23 -25.70 -17.19
C GLU A 73 3.29 -24.38 -16.39
N PRO A 74 2.18 -23.64 -16.32
CA PRO A 74 2.13 -22.47 -15.44
C PRO A 74 2.34 -22.93 -14.00
N ILE A 75 3.12 -22.19 -13.23
CA ILE A 75 3.09 -22.38 -11.78
C ILE A 75 1.66 -22.09 -11.34
N ALA A 76 1.01 -23.11 -10.83
CA ALA A 76 -0.30 -22.94 -10.24
C ALA A 76 -0.16 -21.87 -9.15
N LEU A 77 -0.72 -20.70 -9.41
CA LEU A 77 -0.93 -19.73 -8.32
C LEU A 77 -1.69 -20.51 -7.24
N PRO A 78 -1.31 -20.36 -5.95
CA PRO A 78 -2.05 -21.01 -4.89
C PRO A 78 -3.52 -20.77 -5.17
N ASP A 79 -4.26 -21.84 -5.43
CA ASP A 79 -5.69 -21.72 -5.59
C ASP A 79 -6.21 -21.23 -4.23
N LEU A 80 -6.35 -19.92 -4.09
CA LEU A 80 -6.90 -19.30 -2.89
C LEU A 80 -8.32 -19.82 -2.63
N THR A 81 -8.86 -20.63 -3.57
CA THR A 81 -10.12 -21.33 -3.41
C THR A 81 -9.96 -22.72 -2.76
N ASP A 82 -8.74 -23.31 -2.80
CA ASP A 82 -8.52 -24.70 -2.30
C ASP A 82 -8.42 -24.78 -0.76
N GLY A 83 -8.30 -23.66 -0.06
CA GLY A 83 -8.44 -23.57 1.41
C GLY A 83 -9.88 -23.46 1.89
N ARG A 84 -10.82 -23.37 0.98
CA ARG A 84 -12.26 -23.36 1.28
C ARG A 84 -12.75 -24.81 1.20
N GLY A 85 -12.71 -25.51 2.32
CA GLY A 85 -13.58 -26.70 2.49
C GLY A 85 -14.96 -26.33 1.96
N ALA A 86 -15.53 -27.20 1.13
CA ALA A 86 -16.76 -27.04 0.38
C ALA A 86 -17.72 -25.98 0.96
N ILE A 87 -17.52 -24.72 0.55
CA ILE A 87 -18.54 -23.69 0.72
C ILE A 87 -19.56 -24.04 -0.36
N GLY A 88 -20.60 -24.73 0.04
CA GLY A 88 -21.78 -24.85 -0.78
C GLY A 88 -22.21 -23.47 -1.24
N GLU A 89 -22.67 -23.38 -2.48
CA GLU A 89 -23.19 -22.21 -3.17
C GLU A 89 -22.65 -20.89 -2.59
N ARG A 90 -21.85 -20.14 -3.39
CA ARG A 90 -21.18 -18.89 -3.01
C ARG A 90 -22.13 -17.97 -2.25
N GLU A 91 -22.10 -18.04 -0.93
CA GLU A 91 -22.89 -17.15 -0.08
C GLU A 91 -22.39 -15.70 -0.31
N PRO A 92 -23.28 -14.76 -0.63
CA PRO A 92 -22.89 -13.38 -0.82
C PRO A 92 -22.27 -12.79 0.46
N ILE A 93 -21.18 -12.05 0.32
CA ILE A 93 -20.59 -11.30 1.42
C ILE A 93 -21.13 -9.86 1.34
N ALA A 94 -21.75 -9.39 2.43
CA ALA A 94 -22.28 -8.05 2.53
C ALA A 94 -21.23 -7.09 3.12
N VAL A 95 -21.08 -5.90 2.51
CA VAL A 95 -20.43 -4.76 3.14
C VAL A 95 -21.48 -4.09 4.01
N ILE A 96 -21.28 -4.03 5.31
CA ILE A 96 -22.28 -3.56 6.28
C ILE A 96 -21.91 -2.23 6.91
N GLY A 97 -20.68 -1.74 6.73
CA GLY A 97 -20.24 -0.43 7.20
C GLY A 97 -19.07 0.07 6.40
N LEU A 98 -18.94 1.37 6.30
CA LEU A 98 -17.88 2.09 5.59
C LEU A 98 -17.40 3.26 6.43
N GLY A 99 -16.08 3.43 6.49
CA GLY A 99 -15.41 4.63 6.98
C GLY A 99 -14.35 5.06 5.99
N CYS A 100 -14.13 6.33 5.80
CA CYS A 100 -13.08 6.81 4.91
C CYS A 100 -12.61 8.23 5.21
N ARG A 101 -11.35 8.48 4.85
CA ARG A 101 -10.71 9.79 4.79
C ARG A 101 -10.01 9.93 3.47
N TYR A 102 -10.44 10.87 2.63
CA TYR A 102 -9.80 11.13 1.35
C TYR A 102 -9.47 12.61 1.16
N PRO A 103 -8.51 12.92 0.27
CA PRO A 103 -8.23 14.30 -0.13
C PRO A 103 -9.47 15.02 -0.66
N GLY A 104 -9.54 16.33 -0.44
CA GLY A 104 -10.70 17.13 -0.80
C GLY A 104 -11.72 17.30 0.33
N GLY A 105 -11.30 17.08 1.58
CA GLY A 105 -12.15 17.24 2.77
C GLY A 105 -13.14 16.10 2.98
N ILE A 106 -12.96 14.97 2.30
CA ILE A 106 -13.88 13.83 2.37
C ILE A 106 -13.71 13.10 3.70
N GLN A 107 -14.78 13.09 4.49
CA GLN A 107 -14.88 12.37 5.76
C GLN A 107 -16.18 11.55 5.77
N GLY A 108 -16.05 10.25 5.66
CA GLY A 108 -17.16 9.32 5.63
C GLY A 108 -17.80 9.11 4.26
N PRO A 109 -18.70 8.11 4.16
CA PRO A 109 -19.28 7.66 2.90
C PRO A 109 -20.19 8.68 2.21
N ASP A 110 -20.95 9.48 2.96
CA ASP A 110 -21.87 10.46 2.40
C ASP A 110 -21.09 11.58 1.69
N ALA A 111 -20.05 12.12 2.34
CA ALA A 111 -19.18 13.14 1.73
C ALA A 111 -18.45 12.59 0.50
N LEU A 112 -18.04 11.31 0.53
CA LEU A 112 -17.45 10.67 -0.64
C LEU A 112 -18.45 10.58 -1.80
N TRP A 113 -19.68 10.22 -1.51
CA TRP A 113 -20.74 10.12 -2.53
C TRP A 113 -21.03 11.46 -3.16
N GLU A 114 -21.23 12.51 -2.38
CA GLU A 114 -21.47 13.87 -2.87
C GLU A 114 -20.30 14.35 -3.75
N PHE A 115 -19.07 14.16 -3.27
CA PHE A 115 -17.86 14.52 -4.00
C PHE A 115 -17.78 13.86 -5.39
N LEU A 116 -18.12 12.57 -5.47
CA LEU A 116 -18.11 11.80 -6.72
C LEU A 116 -19.25 12.24 -7.68
N VAL A 117 -20.46 12.47 -7.15
CA VAL A 117 -21.61 12.91 -7.95
C VAL A 117 -21.39 14.29 -8.54
N GLU A 118 -20.73 15.18 -7.81
CA GLU A 118 -20.39 16.53 -8.27
C GLU A 118 -19.19 16.53 -9.27
N GLY A 119 -18.49 15.42 -9.43
CA GLY A 119 -17.33 15.32 -10.31
C GLY A 119 -16.12 16.11 -9.80
N ASN A 120 -16.00 16.31 -8.50
CA ASN A 120 -14.92 17.03 -7.87
C ASN A 120 -13.58 16.31 -8.00
N CYS A 121 -12.46 17.05 -7.78
CA CYS A 121 -11.11 16.52 -7.82
C CYS A 121 -10.41 16.81 -6.49
N GLY A 122 -9.91 15.78 -5.82
CA GLY A 122 -9.17 15.89 -4.56
C GLY A 122 -7.67 16.15 -4.72
N ILE A 123 -7.19 16.34 -5.96
CA ILE A 123 -5.79 16.68 -6.19
C ILE A 123 -5.59 18.18 -5.98
N GLY A 124 -4.66 18.50 -5.10
CA GLY A 124 -4.30 19.88 -4.76
C GLY A 124 -2.79 20.08 -4.68
N THR A 125 -2.38 21.27 -4.30
CA THR A 125 -0.96 21.56 -4.02
C THR A 125 -0.62 21.15 -2.59
N VAL A 126 0.65 20.80 -2.37
CA VAL A 126 1.14 20.48 -1.03
C VAL A 126 0.75 21.57 -0.02
N PRO A 127 0.13 21.23 1.12
CA PRO A 127 -0.28 22.20 2.12
C PRO A 127 0.90 23.02 2.65
N PRO A 128 0.68 24.32 2.97
CA PRO A 128 1.72 25.15 3.58
C PRO A 128 2.31 24.46 4.84
N GLY A 129 3.62 24.56 5.00
CA GLY A 129 4.32 23.98 6.15
C GLY A 129 4.56 22.45 6.10
N ARG A 130 3.90 21.71 5.19
CA ARG A 130 4.02 20.25 5.13
C ARG A 130 5.47 19.79 4.86
N TRP A 131 6.21 20.56 4.07
CA TRP A 131 7.59 20.26 3.69
C TRP A 131 8.65 21.08 4.41
N ASP A 132 8.28 21.98 5.32
CA ASP A 132 9.23 22.89 5.99
C ASP A 132 10.34 22.14 6.72
N ARG A 133 10.03 21.00 7.31
CA ARG A 133 11.01 20.15 8.02
C ARG A 133 12.11 19.56 7.12
N PHE A 134 11.89 19.53 5.81
CA PHE A 134 12.84 19.00 4.83
C PHE A 134 13.65 20.12 4.14
N GLN A 135 13.51 21.35 4.61
CA GLN A 135 14.16 22.51 4.03
C GLN A 135 15.14 23.08 5.04
N ASP A 136 16.43 22.96 4.76
CA ASP A 136 17.48 23.61 5.56
C ASP A 136 17.80 25.04 5.07
N GLY A 137 17.13 25.51 4.00
CA GLY A 137 17.32 26.80 3.36
C GLY A 137 18.51 26.84 2.39
N SER A 138 19.12 25.72 2.09
CA SER A 138 20.21 25.63 1.11
C SER A 138 19.73 25.90 -0.31
N ALA A 139 20.66 26.28 -1.20
CA ALA A 139 20.39 26.43 -2.62
C ALA A 139 20.08 25.08 -3.28
N GLU A 140 20.64 24.00 -2.75
CA GLU A 140 20.43 22.62 -3.22
C GLU A 140 19.01 22.16 -2.94
N ASP A 141 18.51 22.34 -1.71
CA ASP A 141 17.13 22.03 -1.34
C ASP A 141 16.14 22.87 -2.16
N SER A 142 16.43 24.16 -2.31
CA SER A 142 15.57 25.04 -3.10
C SER A 142 15.50 24.62 -4.57
N ALA A 143 16.59 24.14 -5.16
CA ALA A 143 16.64 23.64 -6.53
C ALA A 143 15.88 22.30 -6.66
N ALA A 144 16.04 21.37 -5.69
CA ALA A 144 15.33 20.11 -5.67
C ALA A 144 13.81 20.32 -5.58
N LEU A 145 13.37 21.20 -4.67
CA LEU A 145 11.96 21.53 -4.52
C LEU A 145 11.35 22.25 -5.72
N ALA A 146 12.15 23.03 -6.45
CA ALA A 146 11.70 23.70 -7.67
C ALA A 146 11.39 22.73 -8.81
N THR A 147 12.02 21.54 -8.81
CA THR A 147 11.83 20.49 -9.83
C THR A 147 10.86 19.39 -9.37
N THR A 148 10.53 19.34 -8.08
CA THR A 148 9.61 18.34 -7.53
C THR A 148 8.15 18.74 -7.78
N THR A 149 7.31 17.76 -8.16
CA THR A 149 5.88 18.02 -8.28
C THR A 149 5.30 18.42 -6.94
N ARG A 150 4.44 19.45 -6.97
CA ARG A 150 3.72 19.92 -5.78
C ARG A 150 2.25 19.48 -5.76
N TRP A 151 1.84 18.73 -6.76
CA TRP A 151 0.47 18.24 -6.89
C TRP A 151 0.35 16.83 -6.34
N GLY A 152 -0.69 16.60 -5.54
CA GLY A 152 -0.96 15.30 -4.96
C GLY A 152 -2.28 15.30 -4.19
N GLY A 153 -2.66 14.14 -3.68
CA GLY A 153 -3.80 14.00 -2.78
C GLY A 153 -3.35 14.19 -1.34
N PHE A 154 -3.74 15.28 -0.71
CA PHE A 154 -3.35 15.60 0.67
C PHE A 154 -4.56 15.63 1.58
N LEU A 155 -4.42 15.02 2.75
CA LEU A 155 -5.35 15.24 3.86
C LEU A 155 -4.98 16.55 4.58
N ASP A 156 -5.99 17.28 5.01
CA ASP A 156 -5.82 18.59 5.63
C ASP A 156 -5.11 18.48 6.98
N ASP A 157 -5.56 17.58 7.83
CA ASP A 157 -4.98 17.32 9.14
C ASP A 157 -4.64 15.84 9.32
N VAL A 158 -3.34 15.54 9.30
CA VAL A 158 -2.80 14.20 9.56
C VAL A 158 -2.23 14.06 10.98
N ALA A 159 -2.23 15.15 11.75
CA ALA A 159 -1.71 15.19 13.10
C ALA A 159 -2.81 14.99 14.16
N ALA A 160 -4.05 15.40 13.85
CA ALA A 160 -5.18 15.19 14.74
C ALA A 160 -5.40 13.71 15.01
N PHE A 161 -5.63 13.38 16.27
CA PHE A 161 -5.94 12.04 16.75
C PHE A 161 -6.50 12.11 18.15
N ASP A 162 -7.63 11.47 18.39
CA ASP A 162 -8.22 11.37 19.73
C ASP A 162 -7.58 10.23 20.53
N ALA A 163 -6.37 10.47 21.02
CA ALA A 163 -5.62 9.47 21.78
C ALA A 163 -6.33 9.06 23.09
N GLU A 164 -7.09 9.97 23.70
CA GLU A 164 -7.85 9.70 24.93
C GLU A 164 -8.98 8.69 24.65
N PHE A 165 -9.71 8.85 23.56
CA PHE A 165 -10.76 7.93 23.14
C PHE A 165 -10.21 6.50 22.94
N PHE A 166 -9.02 6.38 22.34
CA PHE A 166 -8.37 5.10 22.09
C PHE A 166 -7.52 4.59 23.28
N GLU A 167 -7.59 5.23 24.43
CA GLU A 167 -6.81 4.88 25.63
C GLU A 167 -5.30 4.79 25.36
N ILE A 168 -4.80 5.57 24.41
CA ILE A 168 -3.39 5.61 24.02
C ILE A 168 -2.70 6.78 24.73
N PRO A 169 -1.60 6.51 25.46
CA PRO A 169 -0.85 7.59 26.11
C PRO A 169 -0.33 8.61 25.08
N ALA A 170 -0.36 9.90 25.41
CA ALA A 170 0.07 10.96 24.50
C ALA A 170 1.49 10.75 23.95
N GLY A 171 2.42 10.27 24.80
CA GLY A 171 3.80 9.96 24.38
C GLY A 171 3.89 8.83 23.36
N GLU A 172 3.00 7.86 23.41
CA GLU A 172 2.87 6.83 22.38
C GLU A 172 2.23 7.39 21.12
N ALA A 173 1.14 8.13 21.25
CA ALA A 173 0.42 8.74 20.12
C ALA A 173 1.35 9.63 19.27
N ASP A 174 2.25 10.38 19.89
CA ASP A 174 3.25 11.21 19.22
C ASP A 174 4.24 10.40 18.35
N LYS A 175 4.46 9.12 18.69
CA LYS A 175 5.36 8.21 17.95
C LYS A 175 4.65 7.39 16.90
N MET A 176 3.32 7.36 16.90
CA MET A 176 2.55 6.56 15.95
C MET A 176 2.57 7.18 14.55
N ASP A 177 2.79 6.33 13.56
CA ASP A 177 2.58 6.68 12.16
C ASP A 177 1.14 7.20 11.97
N PRO A 178 0.94 8.32 11.27
CA PRO A 178 -0.40 8.80 10.92
C PRO A 178 -1.32 7.72 10.33
N GLN A 179 -0.79 6.75 9.59
CA GLN A 179 -1.56 5.64 9.06
C GLN A 179 -2.21 4.79 10.17
N GLN A 180 -1.50 4.54 11.27
CA GLN A 180 -2.05 3.81 12.42
C GLN A 180 -3.18 4.58 13.09
N ARG A 181 -2.99 5.89 13.29
CA ARG A 181 -3.98 6.77 13.91
C ARG A 181 -5.26 6.88 13.08
N LEU A 182 -5.10 7.17 11.78
CA LEU A 182 -6.21 7.27 10.85
C LEU A 182 -7.00 5.96 10.72
N LEU A 183 -6.33 4.80 10.71
CA LEU A 183 -7.02 3.51 10.63
C LEU A 183 -7.84 3.20 11.88
N LEU A 184 -7.39 3.58 13.07
CA LEU A 184 -8.18 3.46 14.30
C LEU A 184 -9.49 4.27 14.17
N GLU A 185 -9.40 5.55 13.81
CA GLU A 185 -10.56 6.44 13.67
C GLU A 185 -11.51 5.94 12.58
N VAL A 186 -11.00 5.64 11.39
CA VAL A 186 -11.81 5.18 10.25
C VAL A 186 -12.46 3.82 10.54
N THR A 187 -11.80 2.95 11.32
CA THR A 187 -12.41 1.68 11.73
C THR A 187 -13.56 1.91 12.70
N GLN A 188 -13.39 2.77 13.70
CA GLN A 188 -14.47 3.14 14.61
C GLN A 188 -15.66 3.72 13.83
N GLU A 189 -15.41 4.64 12.90
CA GLU A 189 -16.46 5.22 12.06
C GLU A 189 -17.16 4.20 11.18
N ALA A 190 -16.44 3.21 10.68
CA ALA A 190 -17.05 2.12 9.92
C ALA A 190 -17.97 1.25 10.79
N LEU A 191 -17.59 1.00 12.05
CA LEU A 191 -18.43 0.30 13.01
C LEU A 191 -19.68 1.13 13.37
N ASP A 192 -19.50 2.42 13.60
CA ASP A 192 -20.61 3.35 13.88
C ASP A 192 -21.59 3.43 12.69
N ASN A 193 -21.06 3.48 11.47
CA ASN A 193 -21.85 3.44 10.24
C ASN A 193 -22.62 2.14 10.09
N ALA A 194 -22.04 1.03 10.53
CA ALA A 194 -22.69 -0.29 10.56
C ALA A 194 -23.71 -0.44 11.70
N GLY A 195 -23.71 0.46 12.68
CA GLY A 195 -24.48 0.33 13.91
C GLY A 195 -23.98 -0.81 14.81
N ILE A 196 -22.69 -1.13 14.73
CA ILE A 196 -22.04 -2.17 15.54
C ILE A 196 -21.30 -1.51 16.69
N PRO A 197 -21.71 -1.71 17.94
CA PRO A 197 -20.94 -1.25 19.10
C PRO A 197 -19.56 -1.94 19.13
N ALA A 198 -18.49 -1.16 19.30
CA ALA A 198 -17.14 -1.69 19.32
C ALA A 198 -16.96 -2.82 20.37
N ASP A 199 -17.50 -2.62 21.57
CA ASP A 199 -17.45 -3.63 22.65
C ASP A 199 -18.08 -4.97 22.27
N SER A 200 -18.95 -5.01 21.27
CA SER A 200 -19.57 -6.25 20.80
C SER A 200 -18.64 -7.13 19.98
N LEU A 201 -17.46 -6.63 19.61
CA LEU A 201 -16.45 -7.40 18.89
C LEU A 201 -15.56 -8.23 19.81
N ALA A 202 -15.48 -7.87 21.09
CA ALA A 202 -14.64 -8.58 22.05
C ALA A 202 -14.94 -10.06 22.07
N GLU A 203 -13.88 -10.88 22.10
CA GLU A 203 -13.94 -12.35 22.08
C GLU A 203 -14.67 -12.97 20.85
N THR A 204 -14.91 -12.18 19.79
CA THR A 204 -15.50 -12.71 18.55
C THR A 204 -14.44 -13.25 17.60
N ARG A 205 -14.88 -13.97 16.57
CA ARG A 205 -14.01 -14.44 15.48
C ARG A 205 -13.92 -13.41 14.35
N THR A 206 -13.63 -12.17 14.69
CA THR A 206 -13.47 -11.06 13.73
C THR A 206 -12.04 -11.02 13.20
N GLY A 207 -11.87 -10.99 11.89
CA GLY A 207 -10.56 -10.86 11.26
C GLY A 207 -10.28 -9.41 10.87
N VAL A 208 -9.04 -8.95 11.09
CA VAL A 208 -8.56 -7.63 10.66
C VAL A 208 -7.57 -7.78 9.52
N PHE A 209 -7.86 -7.16 8.39
CA PHE A 209 -7.01 -7.18 7.20
C PHE A 209 -6.72 -5.75 6.76
N ALA A 210 -5.48 -5.30 6.94
CA ALA A 210 -5.05 -3.96 6.60
C ALA A 210 -3.96 -4.00 5.52
N GLY A 211 -4.13 -3.20 4.46
CA GLY A 211 -3.11 -2.97 3.44
C GLY A 211 -2.41 -1.64 3.68
N ALA A 212 -1.08 -1.66 3.82
CA ALA A 212 -0.26 -0.47 3.93
C ALA A 212 1.05 -0.70 3.17
N CYS A 213 1.51 0.28 2.40
CA CYS A 213 2.68 0.14 1.54
C CYS A 213 3.81 1.13 1.85
N SER A 214 3.55 2.14 2.70
CA SER A 214 4.51 3.21 2.99
C SER A 214 5.04 3.11 4.41
N ALA A 215 6.37 3.16 4.57
CA ALA A 215 7.08 3.17 5.85
C ALA A 215 7.92 4.45 6.05
N GLU A 216 7.60 5.52 5.31
CA GLU A 216 8.41 6.75 5.30
C GLU A 216 8.33 7.54 6.63
N TYR A 217 7.34 7.27 7.47
CA TYR A 217 7.25 7.91 8.79
C TYR A 217 8.39 7.49 9.71
N TRP A 218 8.84 6.23 9.62
CA TRP A 218 9.92 5.72 10.47
C TRP A 218 11.23 6.53 10.40
N PRO A 219 11.81 6.83 9.22
CA PRO A 219 12.99 7.68 9.11
C PRO A 219 12.77 9.09 9.67
N ILE A 220 11.54 9.60 9.55
CA ILE A 220 11.18 10.92 10.06
C ILE A 220 11.15 10.91 11.59
N ALA A 221 10.51 9.91 12.18
CA ALA A 221 10.35 9.78 13.62
C ALA A 221 11.67 9.45 14.34
N THR A 222 12.63 8.84 13.64
CA THR A 222 13.93 8.42 14.18
C THR A 222 15.10 9.29 13.72
N ALA A 223 14.84 10.43 13.06
CA ALA A 223 15.88 11.36 12.61
C ALA A 223 16.72 11.90 13.78
N ASP A 224 16.09 12.13 14.93
CA ASP A 224 16.77 12.42 16.20
C ASP A 224 16.86 11.14 17.03
N LEU A 225 18.05 10.55 17.07
CA LEU A 225 18.29 9.32 17.85
C LEU A 225 18.07 9.49 19.35
N THR A 226 18.18 10.72 19.87
CA THR A 226 17.95 10.99 21.29
C THR A 226 16.46 10.98 21.66
N ALA A 227 15.59 11.10 20.66
CA ALA A 227 14.14 11.04 20.82
C ALA A 227 13.56 9.62 20.60
N VAL A 228 14.41 8.65 20.27
CA VAL A 228 14.00 7.23 20.07
C VAL A 228 13.76 6.59 21.45
N ASP A 229 12.59 6.00 21.60
CA ASP A 229 12.16 5.31 22.82
C ASP A 229 11.46 3.96 22.51
N ALA A 230 10.87 3.34 23.52
CA ALA A 230 10.18 2.06 23.37
C ALA A 230 8.97 2.13 22.41
N TRP A 231 8.31 3.28 22.33
CA TRP A 231 7.13 3.49 21.48
C TRP A 231 7.50 3.71 20.01
N SER A 232 8.74 4.14 19.73
CA SER A 232 9.19 4.40 18.37
C SER A 232 9.10 3.16 17.49
N GLY A 233 9.45 1.97 18.03
CA GLY A 233 9.41 0.71 17.30
C GLY A 233 7.99 0.31 16.87
N THR A 234 7.04 0.34 17.81
CA THR A 234 5.64 0.00 17.54
C THR A 234 4.93 1.06 16.71
N GLY A 235 5.29 2.33 16.91
CA GLY A 235 4.72 3.45 16.18
C GLY A 235 5.03 3.46 14.69
N GLY A 236 6.22 2.99 14.27
CA GLY A 236 6.65 3.00 12.87
C GLY A 236 6.49 1.68 12.11
N ALA A 237 6.18 0.56 12.79
CA ALA A 237 6.12 -0.73 12.15
C ALA A 237 4.79 -0.98 11.42
N LEU A 238 4.85 -1.31 10.12
CA LEU A 238 3.66 -1.62 9.30
C LEU A 238 2.87 -2.82 9.83
N SER A 239 3.56 -3.82 10.39
CA SER A 239 2.91 -5.01 10.98
C SER A 239 2.02 -4.68 12.19
N ILE A 240 2.26 -3.57 12.85
CA ILE A 240 1.46 -3.13 14.01
C ILE A 240 0.11 -2.53 13.59
N ILE A 241 -0.04 -2.08 12.36
CA ILE A 241 -1.28 -1.44 11.90
C ILE A 241 -2.51 -2.35 12.16
N ALA A 242 -2.51 -3.57 11.63
CA ALA A 242 -3.60 -4.51 11.84
C ALA A 242 -3.68 -5.01 13.30
N ASN A 243 -2.52 -5.25 13.92
CA ASN A 243 -2.46 -5.72 15.29
C ASN A 243 -2.98 -4.69 16.31
N ARG A 244 -2.78 -3.41 16.04
CA ARG A 244 -3.30 -2.35 16.91
C ARG A 244 -4.83 -2.28 16.87
N LEU A 245 -5.42 -2.46 15.69
CA LEU A 245 -6.87 -2.59 15.55
C LEU A 245 -7.38 -3.80 16.32
N SER A 246 -6.76 -4.96 16.11
CA SER A 246 -7.14 -6.18 16.85
C SER A 246 -6.97 -6.03 18.36
N TYR A 247 -5.95 -5.31 18.82
CA TYR A 247 -5.72 -5.08 20.24
C TYR A 247 -6.75 -4.12 20.87
N PHE A 248 -7.16 -3.10 20.14
CA PHE A 248 -8.11 -2.11 20.65
C PHE A 248 -9.55 -2.63 20.65
N PHE A 249 -9.93 -3.39 19.62
CA PHE A 249 -11.29 -3.93 19.48
C PHE A 249 -11.44 -5.34 20.06
N ASP A 250 -10.34 -5.93 20.60
CA ASP A 250 -10.18 -7.27 21.21
C ASP A 250 -10.64 -8.41 20.31
#